data_d8ec93d22b066b422ad863bef80c4685
#
_entry.id   d8ec93d22b066b422ad863bef80c4685
#
_cell.length_a   1.000
_cell.length_b   1.000
_cell.length_c   1.000
_cell.angle_alpha   90.00
_cell.angle_beta   90.00
_cell.angle_gamma   90.00
#
_symmetry.space_group_name_H-M   'P 1'
#
loop_
_entity.id
_entity.type
_entity.pdbx_description
1 polymer ?
#
loop_
_entity_poly.entity_id
_entity_poly.type
_entity_poly.pdbx_seq_one_letter_code
_entity_poly.pdbx_strand_id
1 'polypeptide(L)'
;RLPTSSRESKANTTAQQKVQDPLTKESVVGLFNRTYYPISKALETFLSDVYEPADNETRWHLIESSSMAGVEIKEDKFVYSHHAKDPAYLKLCNAFDIVRIHRFGDLDEKASYKAMCEFAMQQDEVKLLAADERMADAETDFSGSEDTDWQKRFQYEPRSTVLKNTLHNITLILQN
;
A
#
# COMPACT_ATOMS: atom_id res chain seq x y z
N ARG A 1 -37.08 17.38 -0.93
CA ARG A 1 -35.67 17.24 -0.58
C ARG A 1 -35.41 18.12 0.64
N LEU A 2 -35.15 17.53 1.79
CA LEU A 2 -34.66 18.26 2.95
C LEU A 2 -33.16 18.58 2.72
N PRO A 3 -32.72 19.81 3.00
CA PRO A 3 -31.31 20.15 2.86
C PRO A 3 -30.50 19.35 3.89
N THR A 4 -29.51 18.61 3.44
CA THR A 4 -28.50 17.98 4.30
C THR A 4 -27.84 19.06 5.16
N SER A 5 -27.81 18.85 6.46
CA SER A 5 -27.30 19.80 7.42
C SER A 5 -25.84 20.18 7.06
N SER A 6 -25.56 21.47 6.99
CA SER A 6 -24.22 22.03 6.78
C SER A 6 -23.15 21.50 7.76
N ARG A 7 -23.60 20.88 8.85
CA ARG A 7 -22.76 20.22 9.85
C ARG A 7 -22.27 18.85 9.43
N GLU A 8 -23.12 18.06 8.72
CA GLU A 8 -22.76 16.73 8.21
C GLU A 8 -21.79 16.83 7.02
N SER A 9 -21.98 17.80 6.14
CA SER A 9 -21.04 18.04 5.04
C SER A 9 -19.66 18.49 5.54
N LYS A 10 -19.58 19.33 6.59
CA LYS A 10 -18.32 19.74 7.20
C LYS A 10 -17.64 18.60 7.95
N ALA A 11 -18.38 17.74 8.65
CA ALA A 11 -17.82 16.57 9.34
C ALA A 11 -17.23 15.56 8.35
N ASN A 12 -17.90 15.30 7.23
CA ASN A 12 -17.40 14.44 6.17
C ASN A 12 -16.15 15.02 5.49
N THR A 13 -16.11 16.33 5.21
CA THR A 13 -14.95 16.98 4.61
C THR A 13 -13.73 16.98 5.55
N THR A 14 -13.96 17.16 6.86
CA THR A 14 -12.88 17.14 7.87
C THR A 14 -12.36 15.71 8.12
N ALA A 15 -13.22 14.70 8.03
CA ALA A 15 -12.82 13.29 8.10
C ALA A 15 -11.97 12.88 6.87
N GLN A 16 -12.34 13.33 5.69
CA GLN A 16 -11.59 13.09 4.46
C GLN A 16 -10.20 13.73 4.46
N GLN A 17 -10.03 14.90 5.07
CA GLN A 17 -8.73 15.60 5.18
C GLN A 17 -7.75 14.92 6.15
N LYS A 18 -8.21 14.01 7.02
CA LYS A 18 -7.38 13.27 7.99
C LYS A 18 -7.01 11.86 7.53
N VAL A 19 -7.53 11.40 6.41
CA VAL A 19 -7.22 10.05 5.89
C VAL A 19 -5.86 10.12 5.21
N GLN A 20 -4.88 9.44 5.80
CA GLN A 20 -3.56 9.28 5.19
C GLN A 20 -3.70 8.54 3.85
N ASP A 21 -2.98 8.99 2.81
CA ASP A 21 -2.95 8.34 1.51
C ASP A 21 -2.53 6.86 1.67
N PRO A 22 -3.39 5.90 1.28
CA PRO A 22 -3.09 4.49 1.47
C PRO A 22 -1.89 4.00 0.63
N LEU A 23 -1.54 4.71 -0.45
CA LEU A 23 -0.42 4.35 -1.33
C LEU A 23 0.94 4.68 -0.70
N THR A 24 1.00 5.64 0.22
CA THR A 24 2.26 6.08 0.87
C THR A 24 2.67 5.24 2.08
N LYS A 25 1.84 4.28 2.50
CA LYS A 25 2.15 3.43 3.64
C LYS A 25 3.22 2.40 3.29
N GLU A 26 4.26 2.26 4.11
CA GLU A 26 5.35 1.26 3.94
C GLU A 26 4.98 -0.14 4.47
N SER A 27 3.73 -0.37 4.79
CA SER A 27 3.23 -1.64 5.33
C SER A 27 2.57 -2.51 4.24
N VAL A 28 2.21 -3.75 4.60
CA VAL A 28 1.42 -4.66 3.75
C VAL A 28 0.15 -3.98 3.22
N VAL A 29 -0.45 -3.08 4.00
CA VAL A 29 -1.61 -2.28 3.58
C VAL A 29 -1.25 -1.40 2.39
N GLY A 30 -0.14 -0.66 2.46
CA GLY A 30 0.29 0.20 1.35
C GLY A 30 0.70 -0.60 0.12
N LEU A 31 1.43 -1.69 0.34
CA LEU A 31 1.84 -2.59 -0.73
C LEU A 31 0.62 -3.16 -1.49
N PHE A 32 -0.40 -3.63 -0.78
CA PHE A 32 -1.64 -4.12 -1.40
C PHE A 32 -2.37 -3.01 -2.17
N ASN A 33 -2.47 -1.81 -1.59
CA ASN A 33 -3.12 -0.68 -2.26
C ASN A 33 -2.35 -0.23 -3.51
N ARG A 34 -1.02 -0.25 -3.52
CA ARG A 34 -0.20 0.07 -4.72
C ARG A 34 -0.35 -1.01 -5.80
N THR A 35 -0.36 -2.28 -5.42
CA THR A 35 -0.52 -3.41 -6.36
C THR A 35 -1.86 -3.38 -7.08
N TYR A 36 -2.92 -3.04 -6.37
CA TYR A 36 -4.29 -3.01 -6.89
C TYR A 36 -4.81 -1.57 -7.08
N TYR A 37 -3.94 -0.66 -7.45
CA TYR A 37 -4.31 0.67 -7.90
C TYR A 37 -4.59 0.68 -9.42
N PRO A 38 -5.64 1.36 -9.91
CA PRO A 38 -6.71 2.02 -9.15
C PRO A 38 -7.59 1.01 -8.39
N ILE A 39 -8.37 1.49 -7.40
CA ILE A 39 -9.15 0.62 -6.50
C ILE A 39 -10.17 -0.26 -7.24
N SER A 40 -10.62 0.15 -8.43
CA SER A 40 -11.46 -0.66 -9.32
C SER A 40 -10.85 -2.02 -9.61
N LYS A 41 -9.53 -2.09 -9.80
CA LYS A 41 -8.79 -3.36 -10.00
C LYS A 41 -8.98 -4.30 -8.81
N ALA A 42 -8.99 -3.80 -7.58
CA ALA A 42 -9.25 -4.62 -6.39
C ALA A 42 -10.70 -5.12 -6.34
N LEU A 43 -11.67 -4.27 -6.72
CA LEU A 43 -13.08 -4.65 -6.77
C LEU A 43 -13.31 -5.75 -7.81
N GLU A 44 -12.79 -5.59 -9.00
CA GLU A 44 -12.88 -6.57 -10.10
C GLU A 44 -12.20 -7.90 -9.75
N THR A 45 -11.03 -7.85 -9.12
CA THR A 45 -10.25 -9.05 -8.81
C THR A 45 -10.82 -9.86 -7.65
N PHE A 46 -11.25 -9.17 -6.59
CA PHE A 46 -11.58 -9.84 -5.34
C PHE A 46 -13.06 -9.78 -4.96
N LEU A 47 -13.83 -8.85 -5.50
CA LEU A 47 -15.21 -8.56 -5.11
C LEU A 47 -16.15 -8.43 -6.32
N SER A 48 -15.83 -9.11 -7.43
CA SER A 48 -16.68 -9.17 -8.63
C SER A 48 -18.00 -9.90 -8.41
N ASP A 49 -18.13 -10.66 -7.34
CA ASP A 49 -19.34 -11.28 -6.85
C ASP A 49 -20.19 -10.36 -5.95
N VAL A 50 -19.63 -9.25 -5.51
CA VAL A 50 -20.27 -8.26 -4.61
C VAL A 50 -20.60 -6.97 -5.34
N TYR A 51 -19.70 -6.49 -6.15
CA TYR A 51 -19.80 -5.21 -6.84
C TYR A 51 -19.66 -5.36 -8.35
N GLU A 52 -20.44 -4.60 -9.10
CA GLU A 52 -20.33 -4.48 -10.55
C GLU A 52 -20.21 -3.02 -10.97
N PRO A 53 -19.44 -2.72 -12.04
CA PRO A 53 -19.30 -1.35 -12.52
C PRO A 53 -20.64 -0.83 -13.07
N ALA A 54 -20.94 0.44 -12.79
CA ALA A 54 -22.06 1.15 -13.38
C ALA A 54 -21.63 1.79 -14.72
N ASP A 55 -22.56 2.42 -15.43
CA ASP A 55 -22.30 3.13 -16.69
C ASP A 55 -21.26 4.27 -16.57
N ASN A 56 -20.91 4.63 -15.35
CA ASN A 56 -19.94 5.67 -15.05
C ASN A 56 -18.75 5.05 -14.25
N GLU A 57 -17.53 5.27 -14.69
CA GLU A 57 -16.27 4.72 -14.11
C GLU A 57 -16.11 4.97 -12.59
N THR A 58 -16.74 6.01 -12.05
CA THR A 58 -16.67 6.37 -10.63
C THR A 58 -17.77 5.75 -9.78
N ARG A 59 -18.73 5.04 -10.39
CA ARG A 59 -19.86 4.48 -9.68
C ARG A 59 -19.99 2.98 -9.90
N TRP A 60 -20.38 2.29 -8.83
CA TRP A 60 -20.55 0.85 -8.81
C TRP A 60 -21.88 0.47 -8.19
N HIS A 61 -22.37 -0.70 -8.53
CA HIS A 61 -23.57 -1.32 -7.97
C HIS A 61 -23.19 -2.37 -6.94
N LEU A 62 -23.94 -2.45 -5.86
CA LEU A 62 -23.93 -3.62 -4.99
C LEU A 62 -24.91 -4.63 -5.62
N ILE A 63 -24.44 -5.80 -6.04
CA ILE A 63 -25.21 -6.81 -6.80
C ILE A 63 -26.49 -7.24 -6.07
N GLU A 64 -26.44 -7.40 -4.75
CA GLU A 64 -27.62 -7.75 -3.94
C GLU A 64 -28.59 -6.59 -3.69
N SER A 65 -28.33 -5.41 -4.23
CA SER A 65 -29.14 -4.22 -4.00
C SER A 65 -30.03 -3.91 -5.19
N SER A 66 -31.29 -3.56 -4.91
CA SER A 66 -32.23 -3.07 -5.93
C SER A 66 -32.00 -1.60 -6.32
N SER A 67 -31.13 -0.87 -5.60
CA SER A 67 -30.83 0.53 -5.90
C SER A 67 -29.54 0.66 -6.70
N MET A 68 -29.62 1.42 -7.80
CA MET A 68 -28.54 1.60 -8.75
C MET A 68 -27.47 2.58 -8.24
N ALA A 69 -26.18 2.29 -8.53
CA ALA A 69 -25.04 3.21 -8.40
C ALA A 69 -24.83 3.82 -7.00
N GLY A 70 -25.04 3.06 -5.94
CA GLY A 70 -24.89 3.53 -4.56
C GLY A 70 -23.50 3.40 -3.98
N VAL A 71 -22.54 2.89 -4.73
CA VAL A 71 -21.11 2.80 -4.35
C VAL A 71 -20.34 3.80 -5.18
N GLU A 72 -19.52 4.62 -4.54
CA GLU A 72 -18.75 5.70 -5.16
C GLU A 72 -17.25 5.47 -4.97
N ILE A 73 -16.49 5.54 -6.06
CA ILE A 73 -15.03 5.59 -6.02
C ILE A 73 -14.58 7.04 -5.87
N LYS A 74 -13.66 7.29 -4.95
CA LYS A 74 -13.07 8.61 -4.67
C LYS A 74 -11.56 8.55 -4.88
N GLU A 75 -11.06 9.47 -5.69
CA GLU A 75 -9.62 9.65 -5.97
C GLU A 75 -8.92 8.37 -6.47
N ASP A 76 -9.67 7.43 -7.06
CA ASP A 76 -9.19 6.10 -7.47
C ASP A 76 -8.56 5.26 -6.36
N LYS A 77 -8.67 5.69 -5.11
CA LYS A 77 -8.03 5.10 -3.92
C LYS A 77 -9.01 4.58 -2.90
N PHE A 78 -10.23 5.11 -2.90
CA PHE A 78 -11.23 4.81 -1.87
C PHE A 78 -12.57 4.44 -2.46
N VAL A 79 -13.26 3.56 -1.74
CA VAL A 79 -14.67 3.21 -1.98
C VAL A 79 -15.51 3.73 -0.82
N TYR A 80 -16.65 4.29 -1.14
CA TYR A 80 -17.67 4.72 -0.18
C TYR A 80 -19.03 4.16 -0.56
N SER A 81 -19.61 3.34 0.29
CA SER A 81 -20.92 2.71 0.06
C SER A 81 -22.04 3.44 0.79
N HIS A 82 -23.11 3.73 0.07
CA HIS A 82 -24.37 4.29 0.60
C HIS A 82 -25.43 3.20 0.87
N HIS A 83 -25.13 1.93 0.62
CA HIS A 83 -26.07 0.83 0.80
C HIS A 83 -26.06 0.31 2.23
N ALA A 84 -27.21 0.38 2.91
CA ALA A 84 -27.34 -0.07 4.29
C ALA A 84 -27.13 -1.59 4.50
N LYS A 85 -27.24 -2.39 3.44
CA LYS A 85 -26.93 -3.85 3.48
C LYS A 85 -25.45 -4.16 3.31
N ASP A 86 -24.65 -3.19 2.85
CA ASP A 86 -23.24 -3.37 2.63
C ASP A 86 -22.49 -3.34 3.98
N PRO A 87 -21.65 -4.33 4.30
CA PRO A 87 -20.79 -4.28 5.49
C PRO A 87 -19.89 -3.03 5.56
N ALA A 88 -19.59 -2.43 4.39
CA ALA A 88 -18.83 -1.19 4.27
C ALA A 88 -19.70 0.09 4.30
N TYR A 89 -20.99 -0.01 4.67
CA TYR A 89 -21.93 1.11 4.73
C TYR A 89 -21.38 2.31 5.48
N LEU A 90 -21.40 3.48 4.83
CA LEU A 90 -20.92 4.77 5.34
C LEU A 90 -19.46 4.78 5.82
N LYS A 91 -18.65 3.84 5.35
CA LYS A 91 -17.21 3.81 5.62
C LYS A 91 -16.45 4.21 4.35
N LEU A 92 -15.41 5.01 4.54
CA LEU A 92 -14.43 5.30 3.47
C LEU A 92 -13.33 4.23 3.56
N CYS A 93 -13.32 3.31 2.60
CA CYS A 93 -12.44 2.14 2.61
C CYS A 93 -11.42 2.22 1.46
N ASN A 94 -10.15 1.97 1.75
CA ASN A 94 -9.15 1.70 0.72
C ASN A 94 -9.27 0.25 0.21
N ALA A 95 -8.45 -0.16 -0.78
CA ALA A 95 -8.53 -1.50 -1.37
C ALA A 95 -8.31 -2.61 -0.34
N PHE A 96 -7.36 -2.46 0.59
CA PHE A 96 -7.12 -3.43 1.64
C PHE A 96 -8.31 -3.56 2.60
N ASP A 97 -8.89 -2.43 3.02
CA ASP A 97 -9.99 -2.42 3.98
C ASP A 97 -11.30 -2.96 3.37
N ILE A 98 -11.62 -2.62 2.11
CA ILE A 98 -12.85 -3.11 1.48
C ILE A 98 -12.81 -4.63 1.28
N VAL A 99 -11.67 -5.18 0.83
CA VAL A 99 -11.49 -6.63 0.68
C VAL A 99 -11.53 -7.32 2.05
N ARG A 100 -10.89 -6.74 3.09
CA ARG A 100 -10.91 -7.25 4.45
C ARG A 100 -12.33 -7.35 5.01
N ILE A 101 -13.11 -6.30 4.87
CA ILE A 101 -14.48 -6.23 5.40
C ILE A 101 -15.37 -7.31 4.77
N HIS A 102 -15.25 -7.54 3.47
CA HIS A 102 -16.10 -8.52 2.76
C HIS A 102 -15.63 -9.97 2.94
N ARG A 103 -14.31 -10.22 2.97
CA ARG A 103 -13.80 -11.60 3.06
C ARG A 103 -13.55 -12.09 4.48
N PHE A 104 -13.27 -11.19 5.41
CA PHE A 104 -12.85 -11.53 6.77
C PHE A 104 -13.65 -10.74 7.83
N GLY A 105 -14.80 -10.16 7.45
CA GLY A 105 -15.62 -9.33 8.34
C GLY A 105 -16.30 -10.10 9.47
N ASP A 106 -16.44 -11.42 9.35
CA ASP A 106 -17.03 -12.29 10.38
C ASP A 106 -16.08 -12.53 11.57
N LEU A 107 -14.80 -12.21 11.39
CA LEU A 107 -13.78 -12.37 12.43
C LEU A 107 -13.72 -11.12 13.32
N ASP A 108 -13.15 -11.27 14.52
CA ASP A 108 -12.79 -10.09 15.31
C ASP A 108 -11.76 -9.21 14.59
N GLU A 109 -11.67 -7.93 14.96
CA GLU A 109 -10.88 -6.94 14.23
C GLU A 109 -9.41 -7.33 14.06
N LYS A 110 -8.78 -7.92 15.08
CA LYS A 110 -7.37 -8.33 15.03
C LYS A 110 -7.17 -9.57 14.15
N ALA A 111 -8.06 -10.55 14.28
CA ALA A 111 -8.02 -11.76 13.46
C ALA A 111 -8.31 -11.44 11.99
N SER A 112 -9.30 -10.59 11.72
CA SER A 112 -9.63 -10.08 10.39
C SER A 112 -8.44 -9.37 9.74
N TYR A 113 -7.77 -8.48 10.47
CA TYR A 113 -6.61 -7.77 9.96
C TYR A 113 -5.44 -8.74 9.65
N LYS A 114 -5.17 -9.69 10.56
CA LYS A 114 -4.13 -10.70 10.37
C LYS A 114 -4.42 -11.58 9.15
N ALA A 115 -5.64 -12.09 9.03
CA ALA A 115 -6.07 -12.91 7.90
C ALA A 115 -5.93 -12.15 6.57
N MET A 116 -6.30 -10.87 6.55
CA MET A 116 -6.13 -10.03 5.36
C MET A 116 -4.65 -9.78 5.02
N CYS A 117 -3.77 -9.58 6.01
CA CYS A 117 -2.33 -9.47 5.75
C CYS A 117 -1.75 -10.77 5.15
N GLU A 118 -2.14 -11.92 5.68
CA GLU A 118 -1.72 -13.23 5.17
C GLU A 118 -2.24 -13.44 3.74
N PHE A 119 -3.52 -13.11 3.48
CA PHE A 119 -4.12 -13.16 2.16
C PHE A 119 -3.39 -12.25 1.16
N ALA A 120 -3.10 -11.01 1.54
CA ALA A 120 -2.38 -10.05 0.69
C ALA A 120 -1.00 -10.59 0.31
N MET A 121 -0.26 -11.14 1.26
CA MET A 121 1.07 -11.70 1.03
C MET A 121 1.08 -13.03 0.26
N GLN A 122 -0.07 -13.67 0.05
CA GLN A 122 -0.20 -14.84 -0.82
C GLN A 122 -0.33 -14.46 -2.30
N GLN A 123 -0.75 -13.22 -2.61
CA GLN A 123 -0.91 -12.76 -3.99
C GLN A 123 0.45 -12.59 -4.67
N ASP A 124 0.63 -13.18 -5.84
CA ASP A 124 1.91 -13.16 -6.56
C ASP A 124 2.26 -11.74 -7.04
N GLU A 125 1.28 -10.93 -7.44
CA GLU A 125 1.48 -9.53 -7.82
C GLU A 125 2.03 -8.69 -6.64
N VAL A 126 1.54 -8.95 -5.43
CA VAL A 126 2.01 -8.28 -4.20
C VAL A 126 3.44 -8.70 -3.86
N LYS A 127 3.76 -10.00 -4.02
CA LYS A 127 5.13 -10.50 -3.79
C LYS A 127 6.13 -9.91 -4.78
N LEU A 128 5.74 -9.79 -6.06
CA LEU A 128 6.58 -9.19 -7.10
C LEU A 128 6.86 -7.73 -6.78
N LEU A 129 5.83 -6.93 -6.49
CA LEU A 129 6.02 -5.53 -6.13
C LEU A 129 6.89 -5.37 -4.88
N ALA A 130 6.69 -6.24 -3.86
CA ALA A 130 7.52 -6.24 -2.66
C ALA A 130 9.00 -6.55 -2.94
N ALA A 131 9.27 -7.43 -3.89
CA ALA A 131 10.63 -7.75 -4.31
C ALA A 131 11.27 -6.58 -5.07
N ASP A 132 10.54 -5.97 -5.99
CA ASP A 132 10.99 -4.82 -6.78
C ASP A 132 11.31 -3.61 -5.88
N GLU A 133 10.44 -3.30 -4.91
CA GLU A 133 10.66 -2.21 -3.95
C GLU A 133 11.93 -2.46 -3.12
N ARG A 134 12.15 -3.70 -2.63
CA ARG A 134 13.37 -4.05 -1.87
C ARG A 134 14.63 -3.97 -2.72
N MET A 135 14.55 -4.33 -4.00
CA MET A 135 15.69 -4.21 -4.92
C MET A 135 16.03 -2.75 -5.19
N ALA A 136 15.04 -1.89 -5.39
CA ALA A 136 15.23 -0.46 -5.58
C ALA A 136 15.83 0.21 -4.34
N ASP A 137 15.37 -0.15 -3.14
CA ASP A 137 15.94 0.33 -1.87
C ASP A 137 17.41 -0.10 -1.73
N ALA A 138 17.73 -1.38 -2.03
CA ALA A 138 19.09 -1.88 -1.99
C ALA A 138 19.99 -1.18 -3.00
N GLU A 139 19.54 -0.94 -4.23
CA GLU A 139 20.31 -0.18 -5.23
C GLU A 139 20.60 1.25 -4.74
N THR A 140 19.63 1.89 -4.07
CA THR A 140 19.81 3.24 -3.52
C THR A 140 20.84 3.24 -2.40
N ASP A 141 20.79 2.27 -1.51
CA ASP A 141 21.77 2.11 -0.42
C ASP A 141 23.18 1.84 -0.95
N PHE A 142 23.32 1.02 -1.99
CA PHE A 142 24.61 0.74 -2.62
C PHE A 142 25.13 1.89 -3.49
N SER A 143 24.26 2.61 -4.20
CA SER A 143 24.66 3.75 -5.04
C SER A 143 25.05 4.99 -4.23
N GLY A 144 24.56 5.11 -2.99
CA GLY A 144 24.92 6.19 -2.05
C GLY A 144 26.29 6.00 -1.41
N SER A 145 26.90 4.83 -1.48
CA SER A 145 28.20 4.54 -0.88
C SER A 145 29.33 4.40 -1.90
N GLU A 146 29.47 5.34 -2.84
CA GLU A 146 30.79 5.65 -3.36
C GLU A 146 31.63 6.41 -2.32
N ASP A 147 31.59 6.00 -1.07
CA ASP A 147 32.58 6.42 -0.10
C ASP A 147 33.87 5.57 -0.28
N THR A 148 34.53 5.76 -1.43
CA THR A 148 35.87 5.25 -1.69
C THR A 148 36.92 5.95 -0.79
N ASP A 149 36.48 6.78 0.16
CA ASP A 149 37.36 7.49 1.07
C ASP A 149 38.15 6.52 2.00
N TRP A 150 37.54 5.35 2.30
CA TRP A 150 38.23 4.30 3.05
C TRP A 150 39.50 3.76 2.31
N GLN A 151 39.48 3.74 0.97
CA GLN A 151 40.63 3.33 0.16
C GLN A 151 41.78 4.32 0.30
N LYS A 152 41.51 5.60 0.52
CA LYS A 152 42.57 6.60 0.76
C LYS A 152 43.29 6.40 2.09
N ARG A 153 42.72 5.64 3.01
CA ARG A 153 43.31 5.31 4.31
C ARG A 153 44.28 4.13 4.25
N PHE A 154 44.44 3.47 3.10
CA PHE A 154 45.38 2.39 2.94
C PHE A 154 46.84 2.86 3.08
N GLN A 155 47.62 2.06 3.73
CA GLN A 155 49.08 2.24 3.83
C GLN A 155 49.76 1.50 2.70
N TYR A 156 50.56 2.22 1.93
CA TYR A 156 51.34 1.68 0.81
C TYR A 156 52.82 1.55 1.18
N GLU A 157 53.53 0.68 0.48
CA GLU A 157 54.99 0.62 0.56
C GLU A 157 55.60 1.94 0.08
N PRO A 158 56.70 2.41 0.69
CA PRO A 158 57.32 3.68 0.31
C PRO A 158 57.67 3.69 -1.18
N ARG A 159 57.21 4.71 -1.90
CA ARG A 159 57.42 4.90 -3.35
C ARG A 159 56.86 3.79 -4.24
N SER A 160 55.80 3.08 -3.79
CA SER A 160 55.18 1.98 -4.48
C SER A 160 53.65 2.11 -4.42
N THR A 161 52.93 1.52 -5.40
CA THR A 161 51.51 1.34 -5.37
C THR A 161 51.09 0.03 -4.70
N VAL A 162 52.02 -0.72 -4.13
CA VAL A 162 51.75 -1.99 -3.44
C VAL A 162 51.26 -1.72 -2.05
N LEU A 163 50.13 -2.31 -1.67
CA LEU A 163 49.56 -2.23 -0.33
C LEU A 163 50.50 -2.90 0.68
N LYS A 164 50.78 -2.22 1.79
CA LYS A 164 51.43 -2.86 2.92
C LYS A 164 50.61 -3.99 3.49
N ASN A 165 51.22 -5.10 3.79
CA ASN A 165 50.56 -6.20 4.50
C ASN A 165 50.51 -5.89 6.01
N THR A 166 49.63 -4.98 6.40
CA THR A 166 49.47 -4.54 7.79
C THR A 166 48.05 -4.91 8.28
N LEU A 167 47.94 -5.13 9.60
CA LEU A 167 46.64 -5.38 10.22
C LEU A 167 45.64 -4.26 9.92
N HIS A 168 46.12 -3.00 9.84
CA HIS A 168 45.30 -1.84 9.49
C HIS A 168 44.64 -1.99 8.11
N ASN A 169 45.40 -2.33 7.05
CA ASN A 169 44.88 -2.52 5.71
C ASN A 169 43.91 -3.72 5.63
N ILE A 170 44.23 -4.82 6.34
CA ILE A 170 43.36 -6.00 6.43
C ILE A 170 42.05 -5.64 7.11
N THR A 171 42.09 -4.89 8.20
CA THR A 171 40.87 -4.46 8.92
C THR A 171 40.01 -3.56 8.04
N LEU A 172 40.59 -2.63 7.29
CA LEU A 172 39.86 -1.77 6.36
C LEU A 172 39.13 -2.55 5.26
N ILE A 173 39.77 -3.59 4.71
CA ILE A 173 39.14 -4.46 3.69
C ILE A 173 37.97 -5.26 4.27
N LEU A 174 38.10 -5.73 5.52
CA LEU A 174 37.09 -6.56 6.16
C LEU A 174 35.88 -5.75 6.71
N GLN A 175 36.01 -4.44 6.86
CA GLN A 175 34.98 -3.55 7.40
C GLN A 175 34.14 -2.84 6.31
N ASN A 176 34.53 -2.94 5.05
CA ASN A 176 33.90 -2.33 3.89
C ASN A 176 33.67 -3.35 2.79
#